data_93a17790aa84878abe2623e99f817f7c
#
_entry.id   93a17790aa84878abe2623e99f817f7c
#
_cell.length_a   1.000
_cell.length_b   1.000
_cell.length_c   1.000
_cell.angle_alpha   90.00
_cell.angle_beta   90.00
_cell.angle_gamma   90.00
#
_symmetry.space_group_name_H-M   'P 1'
#
loop_
_entity.id
_entity.type
_entity.pdbx_description
1 polymer ?
#
loop_
_entity_poly.entity_id
_entity_poly.type
_entity_poly.pdbx_seq_one_letter_code
_entity_poly.pdbx_strand_id
1 'polypeptide(L)'
;HVATIMGSEEWRFVVDQHHIPAAVAGFTPESLLAATYSVLRQIIEEKVFLDNCYTQVVKPDGNRMAQQLLDSTLDVVDAPWRGIGIIPKSGLELTEQLAAHNARLRFPGYADEARKKAGAMPPGCDCAKVVLGKIKPTECRLYGESCTPRSPIGPCMVSDEGACRIWWASGIKKASATLQESN
;
A
#
# COMPACT_ATOMS: atom_id res chain seq x y z
N HIS A 1 6.87 0.04 8.72
CA HIS A 1 6.27 0.76 9.87
C HIS A 1 5.14 -0.06 10.49
N VAL A 2 4.19 -0.60 9.69
CA VAL A 2 3.06 -1.38 10.21
C VAL A 2 3.53 -2.61 10.98
N ALA A 3 4.49 -3.36 10.45
CA ALA A 3 5.05 -4.53 11.14
C ALA A 3 5.72 -4.20 12.49
N THR A 4 6.24 -2.98 12.66
CA THR A 4 6.81 -2.54 13.94
C THR A 4 5.75 -2.41 15.03
N ILE A 5 4.54 -2.00 14.65
CA ILE A 5 3.41 -1.84 15.57
C ILE A 5 2.70 -3.18 15.78
N MET A 6 2.32 -3.83 14.69
CA MET A 6 1.49 -5.03 14.73
C MET A 6 2.27 -6.30 15.10
N GLY A 7 3.54 -6.36 14.76
CA GLY A 7 4.39 -7.54 14.91
C GLY A 7 4.53 -8.33 13.62
N SER A 8 5.54 -9.21 13.57
CA SER A 8 5.71 -10.07 12.40
C SER A 8 4.65 -11.16 12.33
N GLU A 9 4.16 -11.67 13.47
CA GLU A 9 3.17 -12.74 13.50
C GLU A 9 1.83 -12.36 12.86
N GLU A 10 1.50 -11.07 12.79
CA GLU A 10 0.29 -10.58 12.12
C GLU A 10 0.25 -10.98 10.63
N TRP A 11 1.41 -11.20 10.02
CA TRP A 11 1.52 -11.60 8.61
C TRP A 11 1.52 -13.11 8.39
N ARG A 12 1.40 -13.90 9.46
CA ARG A 12 1.41 -15.37 9.39
C ARG A 12 0.30 -15.94 8.52
N PHE A 13 -0.84 -15.26 8.43
CA PHE A 13 -1.96 -15.67 7.57
C PHE A 13 -1.57 -15.82 6.09
N VAL A 14 -0.60 -15.03 5.61
CA VAL A 14 -0.10 -15.10 4.23
C VAL A 14 0.51 -16.47 3.96
N VAL A 15 1.22 -17.00 4.93
CA VAL A 15 1.89 -18.30 4.87
C VAL A 15 0.90 -19.44 5.13
N ASP A 16 0.15 -19.33 6.24
CA ASP A 16 -0.69 -20.43 6.72
C ASP A 16 -1.96 -20.66 5.86
N GLN A 17 -2.56 -19.56 5.39
CA GLN A 17 -3.82 -19.65 4.62
C GLN A 17 -3.59 -19.61 3.11
N HIS A 18 -2.59 -18.85 2.65
CA HIS A 18 -2.37 -18.64 1.22
C HIS A 18 -1.17 -19.42 0.66
N HIS A 19 -0.37 -20.04 1.54
CA HIS A 19 0.83 -20.80 1.17
C HIS A 19 1.80 -19.97 0.29
N ILE A 20 1.93 -18.68 0.60
CA ILE A 20 2.83 -17.76 -0.10
C ILE A 20 4.06 -17.52 0.77
N PRO A 21 5.29 -17.75 0.23
CA PRO A 21 6.52 -17.39 0.92
C PRO A 21 6.54 -15.93 1.32
N ALA A 22 6.89 -15.62 2.56
CA ALA A 22 6.84 -14.27 3.06
C ALA A 22 8.06 -13.91 3.92
N ALA A 23 8.47 -12.64 3.84
CA ALA A 23 9.52 -12.10 4.70
C ALA A 23 9.21 -10.65 5.09
N VAL A 24 9.50 -10.29 6.34
CA VAL A 24 9.43 -8.92 6.84
C VAL A 24 10.81 -8.27 6.70
N ALA A 25 10.86 -7.11 6.04
CA ALA A 25 12.09 -6.35 5.83
C ALA A 25 12.00 -4.94 6.42
N GLY A 26 13.16 -4.38 6.75
CA GLY A 26 13.33 -2.94 6.96
C GLY A 26 13.57 -2.20 5.65
N PHE A 27 14.02 -0.95 5.75
CA PHE A 27 14.23 -0.05 4.60
C PHE A 27 15.71 0.09 4.20
N THR A 28 16.61 -0.67 4.83
CA THR A 28 18.03 -0.67 4.42
C THR A 28 18.28 -1.68 3.31
N PRO A 29 19.29 -1.45 2.45
CA PRO A 29 19.65 -2.39 1.39
C PRO A 29 19.90 -3.81 1.90
N GLU A 30 20.56 -3.95 3.04
CA GLU A 30 20.89 -5.25 3.65
C GLU A 30 19.62 -6.00 4.06
N SER A 31 18.67 -5.31 4.70
CA SER A 31 17.42 -5.92 5.15
C SER A 31 16.54 -6.33 3.95
N LEU A 32 16.51 -5.52 2.90
CA LEU A 32 15.78 -5.83 1.66
C LEU A 32 16.41 -7.02 0.92
N LEU A 33 17.74 -7.07 0.83
CA LEU A 33 18.46 -8.21 0.24
C LEU A 33 18.25 -9.49 1.04
N ALA A 34 18.31 -9.42 2.39
CA ALA A 34 18.06 -10.56 3.25
C ALA A 34 16.65 -11.12 3.05
N ALA A 35 15.64 -10.27 3.01
CA ALA A 35 14.26 -10.68 2.78
C ALA A 35 14.05 -11.25 1.37
N THR A 36 14.64 -10.64 0.34
CA THR A 36 14.60 -11.15 -1.03
C THR A 36 15.27 -12.53 -1.11
N TYR A 37 16.43 -12.68 -0.50
CA TYR A 37 17.14 -13.97 -0.43
C TYR A 37 16.29 -15.02 0.27
N SER A 38 15.70 -14.68 1.42
CA SER A 38 14.83 -15.61 2.17
C SER A 38 13.66 -16.10 1.31
N VAL A 39 12.94 -15.19 0.64
CA VAL A 39 11.81 -15.56 -0.23
C VAL A 39 12.26 -16.42 -1.41
N LEU A 40 13.35 -16.06 -2.08
CA LEU A 40 13.89 -16.85 -3.20
C LEU A 40 14.32 -18.26 -2.74
N ARG A 41 14.97 -18.36 -1.57
CA ARG A 41 15.35 -19.63 -0.98
C ARG A 41 14.13 -20.49 -0.68
N GLN A 42 13.08 -19.91 -0.08
CA GLN A 42 11.84 -20.61 0.19
C GLN A 42 11.22 -21.18 -1.10
N ILE A 43 11.22 -20.41 -2.19
CA ILE A 43 10.71 -20.85 -3.49
C ILE A 43 11.53 -22.02 -4.04
N ILE A 44 12.87 -21.93 -4.00
CA ILE A 44 13.78 -22.96 -4.54
C ILE A 44 13.70 -24.25 -3.70
N GLU A 45 13.58 -24.13 -2.37
CA GLU A 45 13.50 -25.27 -1.46
C GLU A 45 12.07 -25.82 -1.32
N GLU A 46 11.10 -25.24 -2.02
CA GLU A 46 9.65 -25.58 -1.92
C GLU A 46 9.13 -25.52 -0.48
N LYS A 47 9.66 -24.59 0.31
CA LYS A 47 9.25 -24.34 1.70
C LYS A 47 8.47 -23.05 1.79
N VAL A 48 7.50 -23.01 2.70
CA VAL A 48 6.69 -21.82 2.94
C VAL A 48 6.70 -21.50 4.42
N PHE A 49 7.29 -20.36 4.77
CA PHE A 49 7.33 -19.85 6.14
C PHE A 49 7.44 -18.33 6.14
N LEU A 50 7.12 -17.74 7.28
CA LEU A 50 7.31 -16.31 7.52
C LEU A 50 8.70 -16.07 8.12
N ASP A 51 9.55 -15.32 7.44
CA ASP A 51 10.85 -14.94 7.93
C ASP A 51 10.87 -13.47 8.37
N ASN A 52 11.34 -13.21 9.58
CA ASN A 52 11.53 -11.84 10.05
C ASN A 52 12.99 -11.41 9.89
N CYS A 53 13.29 -10.78 8.75
CA CYS A 53 14.62 -10.24 8.43
C CYS A 53 14.86 -8.83 9.04
N TYR A 54 14.02 -8.38 9.98
CA TYR A 54 14.14 -7.08 10.63
C TYR A 54 13.97 -7.17 12.15
N THR A 55 14.55 -8.18 12.76
CA THR A 55 14.42 -8.52 14.18
C THR A 55 14.88 -7.43 15.15
N GLN A 56 15.76 -6.51 14.69
CA GLN A 56 16.24 -5.39 15.51
C GLN A 56 15.10 -4.43 15.89
N VAL A 57 14.06 -4.33 15.07
CA VAL A 57 12.95 -3.37 15.24
C VAL A 57 11.62 -4.09 15.35
N VAL A 58 11.38 -5.10 14.52
CA VAL A 58 10.12 -5.83 14.48
C VAL A 58 10.16 -7.03 15.42
N LYS A 59 9.37 -6.97 16.47
CA LYS A 59 9.15 -8.08 17.40
C LYS A 59 8.02 -8.98 16.91
N PRO A 60 7.95 -10.25 17.28
CA PRO A 60 6.83 -11.13 16.91
C PRO A 60 5.47 -10.52 17.23
N ASP A 61 5.29 -10.03 18.46
CA ASP A 61 4.03 -9.45 18.96
C ASP A 61 3.89 -7.93 18.72
N GLY A 62 4.87 -7.31 18.10
CA GLY A 62 4.88 -5.87 17.84
C GLY A 62 5.03 -4.99 19.07
N ASN A 63 4.42 -3.81 19.03
CA ASN A 63 4.43 -2.84 20.11
C ASN A 63 3.07 -2.85 20.84
N ARG A 64 2.98 -3.56 21.93
CA ARG A 64 1.75 -3.72 22.72
C ARG A 64 1.16 -2.41 23.21
N MET A 65 1.99 -1.44 23.59
CA MET A 65 1.51 -0.12 24.02
C MET A 65 0.85 0.63 22.84
N ALA A 66 1.46 0.59 21.67
CA ALA A 66 0.87 1.22 20.48
C ALA A 66 -0.44 0.53 20.07
N GLN A 67 -0.50 -0.80 20.13
CA GLN A 67 -1.72 -1.57 19.88
C GLN A 67 -2.84 -1.17 20.84
N GLN A 68 -2.56 -1.12 22.14
CA GLN A 68 -3.52 -0.68 23.16
C GLN A 68 -4.03 0.75 22.93
N LEU A 69 -3.15 1.65 22.49
CA LEU A 69 -3.56 3.03 22.15
C LEU A 69 -4.47 3.05 20.92
N LEU A 70 -4.16 2.25 19.88
CA LEU A 70 -5.03 2.10 18.71
C LEU A 70 -6.41 1.58 19.13
N ASP A 71 -6.46 0.47 19.88
CA ASP A 71 -7.70 -0.16 20.34
C ASP A 71 -8.57 0.76 21.22
N SER A 72 -7.92 1.63 22.01
CA SER A 72 -8.64 2.57 22.89
C SER A 72 -9.11 3.85 22.20
N THR A 73 -8.56 4.17 21.02
CA THR A 73 -8.82 5.46 20.35
C THR A 73 -9.52 5.31 19.01
N LEU A 74 -9.47 4.14 18.40
CA LEU A 74 -9.97 3.91 17.04
C LEU A 74 -10.88 2.68 16.96
N ASP A 75 -11.98 2.83 16.24
CA ASP A 75 -12.87 1.76 15.85
C ASP A 75 -12.57 1.30 14.43
N VAL A 76 -12.64 -0.01 14.19
CA VAL A 76 -12.50 -0.59 12.85
C VAL A 76 -13.81 -0.45 12.10
N VAL A 77 -13.76 0.20 10.94
CA VAL A 77 -14.92 0.49 10.10
C VAL A 77 -14.72 0.06 8.65
N ASP A 78 -15.82 -0.05 7.92
CA ASP A 78 -15.77 -0.22 6.47
C ASP A 78 -15.28 1.09 5.82
N ALA A 79 -14.36 0.97 4.88
CA ALA A 79 -13.77 2.15 4.25
C ALA A 79 -13.87 2.14 2.72
N PRO A 80 -14.17 3.31 2.11
CA PRO A 80 -14.11 3.47 0.67
C PRO A 80 -12.65 3.66 0.22
N TRP A 81 -12.18 2.77 -0.63
CA TRP A 81 -10.86 2.84 -1.25
C TRP A 81 -11.00 3.36 -2.69
N ARG A 82 -10.31 4.45 -3.00
CA ARG A 82 -10.43 5.15 -4.28
C ARG A 82 -10.18 4.21 -5.48
N GLY A 83 -11.21 4.04 -6.32
CA GLY A 83 -11.17 3.19 -7.50
C GLY A 83 -11.25 1.68 -7.25
N ILE A 84 -11.34 1.26 -5.97
CA ILE A 84 -11.48 -0.16 -5.59
C ILE A 84 -12.91 -0.44 -5.10
N GLY A 85 -13.49 0.50 -4.33
CA GLY A 85 -14.80 0.35 -3.71
C GLY A 85 -14.73 0.28 -2.19
N ILE A 86 -15.81 -0.15 -1.57
CA ILE A 86 -15.87 -0.33 -0.11
C ILE A 86 -15.25 -1.69 0.24
N ILE A 87 -14.27 -1.66 1.13
CA ILE A 87 -13.66 -2.85 1.69
C ILE A 87 -14.10 -2.95 3.15
N PRO A 88 -14.79 -4.04 3.55
CA PRO A 88 -15.22 -4.23 4.92
C PRO A 88 -14.03 -4.23 5.90
N LYS A 89 -14.22 -3.59 7.06
CA LYS A 89 -13.24 -3.58 8.17
C LYS A 89 -11.83 -3.14 7.75
N SER A 90 -11.72 -2.19 6.83
CA SER A 90 -10.44 -1.75 6.27
C SER A 90 -10.10 -0.30 6.57
N GLY A 91 -10.88 0.37 7.37
CA GLY A 91 -10.66 1.73 7.82
C GLY A 91 -10.64 1.85 9.34
N LEU A 92 -10.18 2.99 9.80
CA LEU A 92 -10.16 3.35 11.21
C LEU A 92 -10.84 4.70 11.38
N GLU A 93 -11.73 4.81 12.37
CA GLU A 93 -12.33 6.07 12.80
C GLU A 93 -12.15 6.26 14.30
N LEU A 94 -12.17 7.52 14.76
CA LEU A 94 -12.10 7.81 16.18
C LEU A 94 -13.31 7.22 16.90
N THR A 95 -13.07 6.61 18.06
CA THR A 95 -14.14 6.15 18.95
C THR A 95 -15.09 7.28 19.33
N GLU A 96 -16.32 6.96 19.71
CA GLU A 96 -17.31 7.94 20.14
C GLU A 96 -16.83 8.81 21.30
N GLN A 97 -16.02 8.26 22.19
CA GLN A 97 -15.41 9.00 23.31
C GLN A 97 -14.51 10.15 22.85
N LEU A 98 -13.95 10.03 21.65
CA LEU A 98 -13.08 11.03 21.03
C LEU A 98 -13.81 11.89 19.97
N ALA A 99 -15.13 11.84 19.89
CA ALA A 99 -15.93 12.57 18.91
C ALA A 99 -15.62 14.08 18.88
N ALA A 100 -15.33 14.68 20.02
CA ALA A 100 -14.95 16.10 20.11
C ALA A 100 -13.64 16.44 19.35
N HIS A 101 -12.77 15.45 19.13
CA HIS A 101 -11.52 15.58 18.38
C HIS A 101 -11.67 15.17 16.91
N ASN A 102 -12.84 14.66 16.52
CA ASN A 102 -13.07 14.22 15.15
C ASN A 102 -13.31 15.43 14.23
N ALA A 103 -12.31 15.74 13.40
CA ALA A 103 -12.37 16.85 12.45
C ALA A 103 -13.53 16.72 11.44
N ARG A 104 -13.93 15.50 11.09
CA ARG A 104 -15.07 15.26 10.18
C ARG A 104 -16.39 15.69 10.81
N LEU A 105 -16.55 15.49 12.12
CA LEU A 105 -17.74 15.93 12.87
C LEU A 105 -17.71 17.44 13.13
N ARG A 106 -16.54 18.01 13.37
CA ARG A 106 -16.37 19.45 13.62
C ARG A 106 -16.54 20.30 12.34
N PHE A 107 -16.21 19.75 11.20
CA PHE A 107 -16.22 20.44 9.91
C PHE A 107 -16.98 19.62 8.84
N PRO A 108 -18.30 19.42 9.01
CA PRO A 108 -19.07 18.49 8.17
C PRO A 108 -19.07 18.90 6.67
N GLY A 109 -19.08 20.21 6.37
CA GLY A 109 -19.04 20.67 4.97
C GLY A 109 -17.82 20.17 4.19
N TYR A 110 -16.62 20.17 4.82
CA TYR A 110 -15.41 19.62 4.20
C TYR A 110 -15.46 18.09 4.11
N ALA A 111 -16.04 17.42 5.12
CA ALA A 111 -16.20 15.96 5.09
C ALA A 111 -17.11 15.51 3.95
N ASP A 112 -18.21 16.23 3.70
CA ASP A 112 -19.14 15.92 2.61
C ASP A 112 -18.51 16.12 1.23
N GLU A 113 -17.75 17.20 1.04
CA GLU A 113 -17.02 17.41 -0.21
C GLU A 113 -15.95 16.33 -0.44
N ALA A 114 -15.22 15.93 0.61
CA ALA A 114 -14.25 14.85 0.52
C ALA A 114 -14.92 13.52 0.16
N ARG A 115 -16.09 13.22 0.76
CA ARG A 115 -16.89 12.02 0.44
C ARG A 115 -17.37 12.00 -1.02
N LYS A 116 -17.82 13.13 -1.54
CA LYS A 116 -18.24 13.24 -2.95
C LYS A 116 -17.10 12.94 -3.92
N LYS A 117 -15.87 13.28 -3.55
CA LYS A 117 -14.65 13.03 -4.34
C LYS A 117 -14.00 11.66 -4.00
N ALA A 118 -14.34 11.08 -2.85
CA ALA A 118 -13.83 9.76 -2.45
C ALA A 118 -14.42 8.67 -3.35
N GLY A 119 -13.60 7.74 -3.76
CA GLY A 119 -14.02 6.61 -4.58
C GLY A 119 -13.94 6.84 -6.09
N ALA A 120 -14.02 8.08 -6.58
CA ALA A 120 -13.85 8.36 -8.00
C ALA A 120 -12.36 8.48 -8.38
N MET A 121 -11.95 7.71 -9.38
CA MET A 121 -10.64 7.89 -10.00
C MET A 121 -10.72 8.99 -11.05
N PRO A 122 -9.67 9.80 -11.25
CA PRO A 122 -9.61 10.71 -12.39
C PRO A 122 -9.81 9.94 -13.70
N PRO A 123 -10.51 10.53 -14.68
CA PRO A 123 -10.78 9.86 -15.95
C PRO A 123 -9.52 9.28 -16.59
N GLY A 124 -9.56 7.99 -16.89
CA GLY A 124 -8.46 7.29 -17.52
C GLY A 124 -7.31 6.85 -16.60
N CYS A 125 -7.38 7.14 -15.31
CA CYS A 125 -6.36 6.72 -14.35
C CYS A 125 -6.64 5.28 -13.88
N ASP A 126 -5.64 4.42 -14.00
CA ASP A 126 -5.67 3.01 -13.56
C ASP A 126 -4.93 2.76 -12.23
N CYS A 127 -4.73 3.79 -11.39
CA CYS A 127 -4.01 3.63 -10.12
C CYS A 127 -4.53 2.47 -9.26
N ALA A 128 -5.85 2.26 -9.20
CA ALA A 128 -6.43 1.15 -8.43
C ALA A 128 -5.93 -0.21 -8.93
N LYS A 129 -5.87 -0.40 -10.24
CA LYS A 129 -5.33 -1.65 -10.83
C LYS A 129 -3.84 -1.82 -10.56
N VAL A 130 -3.08 -0.71 -10.60
CA VAL A 130 -1.64 -0.71 -10.28
C VAL A 130 -1.42 -1.09 -8.82
N VAL A 131 -2.15 -0.48 -7.88
CA VAL A 131 -2.04 -0.79 -6.44
C VAL A 131 -2.41 -2.24 -6.14
N LEU A 132 -3.40 -2.78 -6.84
CA LEU A 132 -3.80 -4.18 -6.72
C LEU A 132 -2.87 -5.16 -7.48
N GLY A 133 -1.79 -4.67 -8.10
CA GLY A 133 -0.85 -5.52 -8.85
C GLY A 133 -1.43 -6.13 -10.13
N LYS A 134 -2.60 -5.66 -10.59
CA LYS A 134 -3.25 -6.19 -11.80
C LYS A 134 -2.59 -5.73 -13.10
N ILE A 135 -1.95 -4.56 -13.05
CA ILE A 135 -1.17 -3.99 -14.16
C ILE A 135 0.08 -3.29 -13.61
N LYS A 136 1.08 -3.14 -14.46
CA LYS A 136 2.27 -2.32 -14.18
C LYS A 136 1.96 -0.84 -14.42
N PRO A 137 2.68 0.11 -13.80
CA PRO A 137 2.51 1.54 -14.07
C PRO A 137 2.60 1.91 -15.57
N THR A 138 3.50 1.28 -16.31
CA THR A 138 3.70 1.52 -17.75
C THR A 138 2.53 1.08 -18.63
N GLU A 139 1.64 0.24 -18.11
CA GLU A 139 0.44 -0.23 -18.83
C GLU A 139 -0.74 0.75 -18.64
N CYS A 140 -0.65 1.67 -17.67
CA CYS A 140 -1.63 2.76 -17.56
C CYS A 140 -1.47 3.74 -18.72
N ARG A 141 -2.56 4.00 -19.44
CA ARG A 141 -2.55 4.88 -20.62
C ARG A 141 -2.05 6.30 -20.35
N LEU A 142 -2.24 6.82 -19.12
CA LEU A 142 -1.84 8.17 -18.75
C LEU A 142 -0.36 8.24 -18.32
N TYR A 143 0.24 7.12 -17.93
CA TYR A 143 1.59 7.11 -17.37
C TYR A 143 2.64 7.59 -18.38
N GLY A 144 3.41 8.59 -17.97
CA GLY A 144 4.49 9.14 -18.80
C GLY A 144 4.05 10.10 -19.90
N GLU A 145 2.75 10.20 -20.15
CA GLU A 145 2.15 11.13 -21.11
C GLU A 145 1.51 12.31 -20.37
N SER A 146 0.22 12.24 -20.09
CA SER A 146 -0.50 13.28 -19.35
C SER A 146 -0.32 13.19 -17.83
N CYS A 147 0.07 12.02 -17.30
CA CYS A 147 0.33 11.82 -15.88
C CYS A 147 1.84 11.68 -15.61
N THR A 148 2.46 12.76 -15.12
CA THR A 148 3.89 12.86 -14.80
C THR A 148 4.06 13.46 -13.41
N PRO A 149 5.28 13.43 -12.82
CA PRO A 149 5.55 14.12 -11.56
C PRO A 149 5.27 15.63 -11.57
N ARG A 150 5.37 16.26 -12.73
CA ARG A 150 5.08 17.70 -12.88
C ARG A 150 3.60 17.98 -13.05
N SER A 151 2.85 17.00 -13.54
CA SER A 151 1.39 17.07 -13.74
C SER A 151 0.75 15.77 -13.30
N PRO A 152 0.71 15.48 -11.98
CA PRO A 152 0.17 14.23 -11.47
C PRO A 152 -1.36 14.21 -11.57
N ILE A 153 -1.92 13.16 -12.17
CA ILE A 153 -3.36 12.97 -12.31
C ILE A 153 -3.86 12.00 -11.22
N GLY A 154 -3.24 10.86 -11.10
CA GLY A 154 -3.63 9.84 -10.13
C GLY A 154 -2.81 9.88 -8.84
N PRO A 155 -3.40 9.41 -7.72
CA PRO A 155 -2.73 9.43 -6.41
C PRO A 155 -1.38 8.72 -6.38
N CYS A 156 -1.19 7.66 -7.16
CA CYS A 156 0.11 6.96 -7.25
C CYS A 156 1.22 7.77 -7.90
N MET A 157 0.90 8.87 -8.60
CA MET A 157 1.90 9.79 -9.14
C MET A 157 2.09 11.02 -8.24
N VAL A 158 1.07 11.38 -7.44
CA VAL A 158 1.13 12.49 -6.47
C VAL A 158 2.09 12.16 -5.33
N SER A 159 1.95 10.97 -4.74
CA SER A 159 2.79 10.52 -3.62
C SER A 159 4.16 10.03 -4.11
N ASP A 160 5.23 10.45 -3.44
CA ASP A 160 6.58 9.95 -3.71
C ASP A 160 6.73 8.46 -3.39
N GLU A 161 5.86 7.91 -2.54
CA GLU A 161 5.77 6.48 -2.22
C GLU A 161 4.83 5.71 -3.15
N GLY A 162 4.15 6.40 -4.07
CA GLY A 162 3.23 5.77 -5.01
C GLY A 162 3.96 4.99 -6.09
N ALA A 163 3.43 3.82 -6.47
CA ALA A 163 4.06 2.93 -7.43
C ALA A 163 4.43 3.62 -8.76
N CYS A 164 3.54 4.45 -9.31
CA CYS A 164 3.82 5.20 -10.53
C CYS A 164 4.98 6.20 -10.35
N ARG A 165 5.05 6.87 -9.20
CA ARG A 165 6.09 7.83 -8.88
C ARG A 165 7.44 7.15 -8.73
N ILE A 166 7.49 6.01 -8.02
CA ILE A 166 8.72 5.22 -7.82
C ILE A 166 9.25 4.70 -9.17
N TRP A 167 8.39 4.15 -10.02
CA TRP A 167 8.77 3.70 -11.35
C TRP A 167 9.32 4.84 -12.22
N TRP A 168 8.69 6.00 -12.14
CA TRP A 168 9.18 7.17 -12.84
C TRP A 168 10.56 7.60 -12.35
N ALA A 169 10.76 7.67 -11.03
CA ALA A 169 12.04 8.04 -10.42
C ALA A 169 13.16 7.05 -10.76
N SER A 170 12.82 5.76 -10.92
CA SER A 170 13.74 4.71 -11.37
C SER A 170 14.02 4.72 -12.89
N GLY A 171 13.53 5.73 -13.60
CA GLY A 171 13.77 5.87 -15.04
C GLY A 171 12.93 4.93 -15.92
N ILE A 172 12.01 4.17 -15.35
CA ILE A 172 11.16 3.25 -16.11
C ILE A 172 10.08 4.03 -16.84
N LYS A 173 10.17 4.06 -18.18
CA LYS A 173 9.25 4.75 -19.08
C LYS A 173 8.39 3.76 -19.84
N LYS A 174 7.29 4.21 -20.45
CA LYS A 174 6.62 3.45 -21.48
C LYS A 174 7.59 3.15 -22.62
N ALA A 175 7.52 1.94 -23.17
CA ALA A 175 8.18 1.67 -24.45
C ALA A 175 7.60 2.63 -25.50
N SER A 176 8.45 3.43 -26.13
CA SER A 176 8.02 4.29 -27.24
C SER A 176 7.42 3.41 -28.33
N ALA A 177 6.20 3.73 -28.79
CA ALA A 177 5.51 3.01 -29.85
C ALA A 177 6.19 3.07 -31.22
N THR A 178 7.43 3.58 -31.30
CA THR A 178 8.16 3.92 -32.52
C THR A 178 9.08 2.82 -33.05
N LEU A 179 8.97 1.55 -32.60
CA LEU A 179 9.81 0.45 -33.14
C LEU A 179 9.02 -0.76 -33.65
N GLN A 180 7.78 -0.58 -34.13
CA GLN A 180 7.02 -1.68 -34.75
C GLN A 180 6.64 -1.44 -36.22
N GLU A 181 7.32 -0.53 -36.95
CA GLU A 181 7.19 -0.44 -38.38
C GLU A 181 8.58 -0.44 -39.03
N SER A 182 9.24 -1.57 -39.01
CA SER A 182 10.29 -1.93 -39.98
C SER A 182 10.67 -3.41 -39.82
N ASN A 183 9.84 -4.26 -40.40
CA ASN A 183 10.27 -5.48 -41.13
C ASN A 183 9.10 -5.99 -41.94
#